data_ff79916e6a1648a71df74b4dc40e6e04
#
_entry.id   ff79916e6a1648a71df74b4dc40e6e04
#
_cell.length_a   1.000
_cell.length_b   1.000
_cell.length_c   1.000
_cell.angle_alpha   90.00
_cell.angle_beta   90.00
_cell.angle_gamma   90.00
#
_symmetry.space_group_name_H-M   'P 1'
#
loop_
_entity.id
_entity.type
_entity.pdbx_description
1 polymer ?
#
loop_
_entity_poly.entity_id
_entity_poly.type
_entity_poly.pdbx_seq_one_letter_code
_entity_poly.pdbx_strand_id
1 'polypeptide(L)'
;MSFNPADYAAVDERLPLFWADCPRGRIHTEIIVDDGTRIIVRADLYADIADPVATTTGFAEEVRGSSMVNKTSALENCETSAIGRALANYQYQGGKKRSSLEEVVKVYRQGGELSASGPTTSTNSDAPTMKQLAMLRAKNWEGAVPETKREASQLIDRLMNGG
;
A
#
# COMPACT_ATOMS: atom_id res chain seq x y z
N MET A 1 -9.82 -4.32 -8.23
CA MET A 1 -9.84 -2.84 -8.30
C MET A 1 -8.59 -2.40 -9.05
N SER A 2 -8.72 -1.48 -9.99
CA SER A 2 -7.56 -0.91 -10.67
C SER A 2 -6.79 -0.02 -9.69
N PHE A 3 -5.46 -0.11 -9.68
CA PHE A 3 -4.60 0.81 -8.96
C PHE A 3 -4.73 2.20 -9.59
N ASN A 4 -5.18 3.18 -8.79
CA ASN A 4 -5.23 4.58 -9.20
C ASN A 4 -4.33 5.38 -8.24
N PRO A 5 -3.20 5.93 -8.70
CA PRO A 5 -2.31 6.74 -7.86
C PRO A 5 -3.02 7.92 -7.19
N ALA A 6 -4.05 8.48 -7.84
CA ALA A 6 -4.81 9.61 -7.29
C ALA A 6 -5.60 9.28 -6.01
N ASP A 7 -5.82 7.98 -5.71
CA ASP A 7 -6.48 7.55 -4.47
C ASP A 7 -5.55 7.62 -3.24
N TYR A 8 -4.26 7.93 -3.44
CA TYR A 8 -3.24 7.92 -2.40
C TYR A 8 -2.53 9.26 -2.33
N ALA A 9 -2.40 9.81 -1.14
CA ALA A 9 -1.63 11.03 -0.93
C ALA A 9 -0.13 10.70 -0.78
N ALA A 10 0.72 11.42 -1.48
CA ALA A 10 2.15 11.38 -1.27
C ALA A 10 2.53 11.97 0.11
N VAL A 11 3.67 11.58 0.65
CA VAL A 11 4.18 12.17 1.91
C VAL A 11 4.40 13.67 1.75
N ASP A 12 4.88 14.10 0.58
CA ASP A 12 5.10 15.52 0.24
C ASP A 12 3.80 16.35 0.24
N GLU A 13 2.64 15.73 -0.01
CA GLU A 13 1.34 16.38 0.10
C GLU A 13 0.87 16.51 1.56
N ARG A 14 1.25 15.57 2.43
CA ARG A 14 0.84 15.50 3.83
C ARG A 14 1.68 16.37 4.76
N LEU A 15 2.99 16.45 4.51
CA LEU A 15 3.92 17.21 5.33
C LEU A 15 3.56 18.70 5.46
N PRO A 16 3.24 19.44 4.37
CA PRO A 16 2.82 20.83 4.47
C PRO A 16 1.56 21.02 5.32
N LEU A 17 0.62 20.08 5.27
CA LEU A 17 -0.59 20.15 6.09
C LEU A 17 -0.27 20.01 7.57
N PHE A 18 0.61 19.05 7.92
CA PHE A 18 1.07 18.89 9.29
C PHE A 18 1.75 20.17 9.84
N TRP A 19 2.67 20.77 9.07
CA TRP A 19 3.36 21.98 9.50
C TRP A 19 2.45 23.21 9.57
N ALA A 20 1.39 23.25 8.74
CA ALA A 20 0.39 24.32 8.81
C ALA A 20 -0.47 24.22 10.09
N ASP A 21 -0.88 22.99 10.44
CA ASP A 21 -1.73 22.75 11.62
C ASP A 21 -0.92 22.73 12.92
N CYS A 22 0.34 22.31 12.86
CA CYS A 22 1.23 22.15 14.01
C CYS A 22 2.53 22.96 13.79
N PRO A 23 2.49 24.33 13.83
CA PRO A 23 3.65 25.17 13.54
C PRO A 23 4.78 25.00 14.57
N ARG A 24 4.49 24.47 15.75
CA ARG A 24 5.44 24.06 16.77
C ARG A 24 5.61 22.55 16.86
N GLY A 25 5.16 21.81 15.87
CA GLY A 25 5.26 20.37 15.81
C GLY A 25 6.71 19.86 15.70
N ARG A 26 6.88 18.58 15.90
CA ARG A 26 8.14 17.86 15.71
C ARG A 26 7.90 16.52 15.07
N ILE A 27 8.77 16.14 14.16
CA ILE A 27 8.87 14.77 13.64
C ILE A 27 10.22 14.22 14.10
N HIS A 28 10.21 13.05 14.71
CA HIS A 28 11.40 12.35 15.16
C HIS A 28 11.42 10.97 14.53
N THR A 29 12.53 10.59 13.90
CA THR A 29 12.73 9.27 13.32
C THR A 29 13.82 8.52 14.07
N GLU A 30 13.66 7.20 14.21
CA GLU A 30 14.59 6.31 14.88
C GLU A 30 14.74 5.02 14.09
N ILE A 31 15.98 4.58 13.88
CA ILE A 31 16.27 3.27 13.30
C ILE A 31 16.13 2.24 14.42
N ILE A 32 15.10 1.39 14.33
CA ILE A 32 14.86 0.32 15.31
C ILE A 32 15.69 -0.92 14.98
N VAL A 33 15.87 -1.22 13.69
CA VAL A 33 16.68 -2.33 13.21
C VAL A 33 17.43 -1.90 11.96
N ASP A 34 18.70 -2.19 11.89
CA ASP A 34 19.49 -2.26 10.66
C ASP A 34 20.46 -3.45 10.79
N ASP A 35 20.10 -4.57 10.21
CA ASP A 35 20.91 -5.81 10.24
C ASP A 35 21.71 -6.05 8.95
N GLY A 36 21.81 -5.00 8.10
CA GLY A 36 22.48 -5.06 6.80
C GLY A 36 21.62 -5.65 5.67
N THR A 37 20.55 -6.38 6.01
CA THR A 37 19.58 -6.94 5.05
C THR A 37 18.27 -6.16 5.10
N ARG A 38 17.83 -5.82 6.28
CA ARG A 38 16.54 -5.20 6.56
C ARG A 38 16.72 -3.95 7.41
N ILE A 39 15.92 -2.94 7.15
CA ILE A 39 15.86 -1.71 7.94
C ILE A 39 14.43 -1.54 8.45
N ILE A 40 14.28 -1.24 9.73
CA ILE A 40 13.01 -0.85 10.35
C ILE A 40 13.20 0.53 10.95
N VAL A 41 12.35 1.48 10.53
CA VAL A 41 12.31 2.86 11.02
C VAL A 41 10.97 3.10 11.72
N ARG A 42 11.05 3.79 12.85
CA ARG A 42 9.94 4.39 13.58
C ARG A 42 9.95 5.88 13.32
N ALA A 43 8.76 6.46 13.11
CA ALA A 43 8.55 7.90 13.07
C ALA A 43 7.50 8.29 14.12
N ASP A 44 7.85 9.26 14.96
CA ASP A 44 6.99 9.83 15.99
C ASP A 44 6.66 11.28 15.63
N LEU A 45 5.38 11.62 15.61
CA LEU A 45 4.88 12.97 15.39
C LEU A 45 4.39 13.56 16.72
N TYR A 46 4.77 14.80 16.97
CA TYR A 46 4.36 15.58 18.12
C TYR A 46 3.65 16.84 17.60
N ALA A 47 2.45 17.12 18.13
CA ALA A 47 1.69 18.31 17.76
C ALA A 47 2.37 19.59 18.26
N ASP A 48 3.04 19.52 19.42
CA ASP A 48 3.92 20.57 19.97
C ASP A 48 5.28 19.96 20.37
N ILE A 49 6.35 20.70 20.17
CA ILE A 49 7.70 20.27 20.55
C ILE A 49 7.87 20.01 22.05
N ALA A 50 7.00 20.61 22.87
CA ALA A 50 6.99 20.42 24.32
C ALA A 50 6.24 19.16 24.77
N ASP A 51 5.52 18.48 23.85
CA ASP A 51 4.78 17.28 24.20
C ASP A 51 5.73 16.16 24.62
N PRO A 52 5.54 15.54 25.79
CA PRO A 52 6.41 14.47 26.28
C PRO A 52 6.14 13.12 25.58
N VAL A 53 4.96 12.98 24.98
CA VAL A 53 4.52 11.75 24.31
C VAL A 53 4.14 12.07 22.87
N ALA A 54 4.52 11.17 21.95
CA ALA A 54 4.17 11.33 20.55
C ALA A 54 2.64 11.29 20.38
N THR A 55 2.11 12.22 19.60
CA THR A 55 0.70 12.26 19.22
C THR A 55 0.33 11.06 18.35
N THR A 56 1.21 10.70 17.43
CA THR A 56 1.09 9.49 16.59
C THR A 56 2.43 8.87 16.27
N THR A 57 2.41 7.59 15.93
CA THR A 57 3.60 6.82 15.55
C THR A 57 3.34 6.04 14.27
N GLY A 58 4.33 5.96 13.40
CA GLY A 58 4.37 5.12 12.20
C GLY A 58 5.61 4.24 12.17
N PHE A 59 5.49 3.04 11.63
CA PHE A 59 6.60 2.12 11.41
C PHE A 59 6.66 1.73 9.94
N ALA A 60 7.85 1.55 9.43
CA ALA A 60 8.10 0.98 8.10
C ALA A 60 9.24 -0.02 8.15
N GLU A 61 9.22 -0.95 7.23
CA GLU A 61 10.28 -1.92 6.99
C GLU A 61 10.66 -1.93 5.52
N GLU A 62 11.96 -1.94 5.23
CA GLU A 62 12.53 -2.09 3.91
C GLU A 62 13.59 -3.19 3.90
N VAL A 63 13.61 -3.98 2.80
CA VAL A 63 14.65 -4.97 2.54
C VAL A 63 15.61 -4.40 1.52
N ARG A 64 16.90 -4.34 1.87
CA ARG A 64 17.97 -3.86 0.98
C ARG A 64 18.03 -4.71 -0.28
N GLY A 65 18.13 -4.07 -1.43
CA GLY A 65 18.20 -4.76 -2.73
C GLY A 65 16.88 -5.34 -3.26
N SER A 66 15.77 -5.25 -2.51
CA SER A 66 14.44 -5.76 -2.94
C SER A 66 13.86 -5.00 -4.15
N SER A 67 14.35 -3.80 -4.41
CA SER A 67 13.97 -2.97 -5.56
C SER A 67 15.16 -2.13 -6.02
N MET A 68 15.04 -1.49 -7.21
CA MET A 68 16.10 -0.58 -7.69
C MET A 68 16.34 0.57 -6.72
N VAL A 69 15.29 1.12 -6.09
CA VAL A 69 15.40 2.17 -5.07
C VAL A 69 16.09 1.63 -3.82
N ASN A 70 15.71 0.44 -3.36
CA ASN A 70 16.27 -0.15 -2.13
C ASN A 70 17.70 -0.69 -2.29
N LYS A 71 18.27 -0.67 -3.51
CA LYS A 71 19.70 -0.94 -3.71
C LYS A 71 20.59 0.19 -3.22
N THR A 72 20.13 1.44 -3.32
CA THR A 72 20.93 2.63 -3.02
C THR A 72 20.33 3.49 -1.89
N SER A 73 19.01 3.47 -1.71
CA SER A 73 18.27 4.40 -0.85
C SER A 73 17.24 3.69 0.04
N ALA A 74 17.60 2.51 0.57
CA ALA A 74 16.68 1.73 1.41
C ALA A 74 16.34 2.45 2.72
N LEU A 75 17.30 3.16 3.32
CA LEU A 75 17.07 3.90 4.56
C LEU A 75 16.13 5.08 4.34
N GLU A 76 16.41 5.91 3.36
CA GLU A 76 15.60 7.10 3.04
C GLU A 76 14.16 6.70 2.65
N ASN A 77 14.02 5.60 1.91
CA ASN A 77 12.72 5.07 1.53
C ASN A 77 11.95 4.54 2.75
N CYS A 78 12.64 3.85 3.67
CA CYS A 78 12.07 3.36 4.91
C CYS A 78 11.61 4.52 5.81
N GLU A 79 12.43 5.56 5.98
CA GLU A 79 12.11 6.74 6.76
C GLU A 79 10.89 7.48 6.18
N THR A 80 10.88 7.73 4.87
CA THR A 80 9.74 8.38 4.18
C THR A 80 8.45 7.59 4.40
N SER A 81 8.50 6.27 4.29
CA SER A 81 7.36 5.39 4.53
C SER A 81 6.87 5.46 5.99
N ALA A 82 7.79 5.49 6.96
CA ALA A 82 7.45 5.61 8.39
C ALA A 82 6.75 6.94 8.69
N ILE A 83 7.29 8.06 8.19
CA ILE A 83 6.70 9.40 8.31
C ILE A 83 5.31 9.42 7.67
N GLY A 84 5.17 8.91 6.45
CA GLY A 84 3.89 8.85 5.76
C GLY A 84 2.81 8.11 6.54
N ARG A 85 3.16 7.02 7.21
CA ARG A 85 2.24 6.27 8.11
C ARG A 85 1.88 7.05 9.35
N ALA A 86 2.84 7.72 10.00
CA ALA A 86 2.59 8.55 11.16
C ALA A 86 1.64 9.70 10.82
N LEU A 87 1.86 10.39 9.68
CA LEU A 87 0.97 11.44 9.17
C LEU A 87 -0.43 10.92 8.87
N ALA A 88 -0.56 9.73 8.27
CA ALA A 88 -1.85 9.11 8.00
C ALA A 88 -2.60 8.77 9.30
N ASN A 89 -1.89 8.37 10.35
CA ASN A 89 -2.47 8.10 11.68
C ASN A 89 -2.96 9.39 12.35
N TYR A 90 -2.32 10.53 12.06
CA TYR A 90 -2.68 11.83 12.65
C TYR A 90 -3.95 12.44 12.04
N GLN A 91 -4.39 12.06 10.86
CA GLN A 91 -5.60 12.49 10.13
C GLN A 91 -5.33 12.94 8.68
N TYR A 92 -4.09 13.02 8.24
CA TYR A 92 -3.77 13.52 6.89
C TYR A 92 -4.01 12.45 5.82
N GLN A 93 -5.18 11.79 5.91
CA GLN A 93 -5.61 10.86 4.86
C GLN A 93 -6.26 11.61 3.68
N GLY A 94 -6.72 12.86 3.90
CA GLY A 94 -7.30 13.71 2.86
C GLY A 94 -8.49 13.09 2.13
N GLY A 95 -9.28 12.23 2.79
CA GLY A 95 -10.32 11.43 2.13
C GLY A 95 -9.76 10.29 1.25
N LYS A 96 -8.45 10.15 1.19
CA LYS A 96 -7.72 9.14 0.43
C LYS A 96 -7.44 7.90 1.30
N LYS A 97 -6.95 6.82 0.70
CA LYS A 97 -6.61 5.59 1.44
C LYS A 97 -5.47 5.83 2.43
N ARG A 98 -5.47 5.07 3.54
CA ARG A 98 -4.51 5.20 4.63
C ARG A 98 -3.05 4.97 4.21
N SER A 99 -2.82 4.04 3.29
CA SER A 99 -1.48 3.79 2.73
C SER A 99 -1.01 5.02 1.96
N SER A 100 0.28 5.35 2.03
CA SER A 100 0.85 6.39 1.18
C SER A 100 0.97 5.92 -0.27
N LEU A 101 1.05 6.87 -1.19
CA LEU A 101 1.28 6.56 -2.61
C LEU A 101 2.58 5.75 -2.78
N GLU A 102 3.62 6.11 -2.05
CA GLU A 102 4.93 5.45 -2.08
C GLU A 102 4.83 3.98 -1.68
N GLU A 103 4.09 3.67 -0.60
CA GLU A 103 3.87 2.31 -0.15
C GLU A 103 3.14 1.46 -1.18
N VAL A 104 2.13 2.05 -1.80
CA VAL A 104 1.30 1.34 -2.78
C VAL A 104 2.07 1.11 -4.08
N VAL A 105 2.81 2.11 -4.57
CA VAL A 105 3.68 1.99 -5.73
C VAL A 105 4.75 0.93 -5.51
N LYS A 106 5.30 0.84 -4.29
CA LYS A 106 6.26 -0.17 -3.89
C LYS A 106 5.69 -1.58 -4.04
N VAL A 107 4.53 -1.85 -3.46
CA VAL A 107 3.85 -3.16 -3.56
C VAL A 107 3.58 -3.50 -5.03
N TYR A 108 3.08 -2.55 -5.81
CA TYR A 108 2.79 -2.74 -7.23
C TYR A 108 4.04 -3.07 -8.05
N ARG A 109 5.17 -2.38 -7.79
CA ARG A 109 6.46 -2.65 -8.46
C ARG A 109 7.08 -3.99 -8.08
N GLN A 110 6.79 -4.51 -6.90
CA GLN A 110 7.24 -5.83 -6.44
C GLN A 110 6.37 -6.98 -6.98
N GLY A 111 5.41 -6.70 -7.87
CA GLY A 111 4.48 -7.69 -8.43
C GLY A 111 3.41 -8.15 -7.44
N GLY A 112 3.25 -7.45 -6.32
CA GLY A 112 2.20 -7.70 -5.36
C GLY A 112 0.85 -7.15 -5.82
N GLU A 113 -0.21 -7.96 -5.72
CA GLU A 113 -1.57 -7.44 -5.78
C GLU A 113 -1.87 -6.70 -4.47
N LEU A 114 -2.44 -5.51 -4.56
CA LEU A 114 -2.92 -4.77 -3.41
C LEU A 114 -4.08 -5.54 -2.76
N SER A 115 -3.78 -6.32 -1.74
CA SER A 115 -4.81 -6.81 -0.84
C SER A 115 -5.35 -5.64 -0.05
N ALA A 116 -6.59 -5.25 -0.33
CA ALA A 116 -7.32 -4.36 0.55
C ALA A 116 -7.45 -5.07 1.90
N SER A 117 -6.67 -4.67 2.89
CA SER A 117 -6.79 -5.17 4.26
C SER A 117 -8.01 -4.56 4.94
N GLY A 118 -9.18 -5.13 4.63
CA GLY A 118 -10.29 -5.19 5.56
C GLY A 118 -10.22 -6.54 6.29
N PRO A 119 -10.97 -6.79 7.38
CA PRO A 119 -10.90 -8.04 8.11
C PRO A 119 -11.18 -9.19 7.14
N THR A 120 -10.16 -10.00 6.88
CA THR A 120 -10.25 -11.17 6.02
C THR A 120 -11.04 -12.24 6.73
N THR A 121 -12.32 -12.36 6.42
CA THR A 121 -12.94 -13.66 6.38
C THR A 121 -12.22 -14.46 5.31
N SER A 122 -11.68 -15.60 5.68
CA SER A 122 -11.02 -16.55 4.81
C SER A 122 -11.96 -16.94 3.66
N THR A 123 -11.78 -16.36 2.48
CA THR A 123 -12.50 -16.76 1.29
C THR A 123 -11.61 -17.66 0.45
N ASN A 124 -12.09 -18.88 0.22
CA ASN A 124 -11.60 -19.93 -0.66
C ASN A 124 -10.56 -19.44 -1.69
N SER A 125 -9.38 -20.04 -1.64
CA SER A 125 -8.29 -19.89 -2.63
C SER A 125 -8.68 -20.32 -4.05
N ASP A 126 -9.90 -20.81 -4.23
CA ASP A 126 -10.42 -21.39 -5.48
C ASP A 126 -11.40 -20.48 -6.23
N ALA A 127 -11.73 -19.30 -5.71
CA ALA A 127 -12.61 -18.35 -6.40
C ALA A 127 -11.96 -17.77 -7.68
N PRO A 128 -12.74 -17.50 -8.75
CA PRO A 128 -12.23 -16.91 -9.99
C PRO A 128 -11.51 -15.58 -9.74
N THR A 129 -10.41 -15.36 -10.44
CA THR A 129 -9.68 -14.09 -10.36
C THR A 129 -10.45 -12.99 -11.09
N MET A 130 -10.28 -11.74 -10.65
CA MET A 130 -10.86 -10.56 -11.32
C MET A 130 -10.47 -10.49 -12.80
N LYS A 131 -9.25 -10.94 -13.14
CA LYS A 131 -8.78 -11.00 -14.52
C LYS A 131 -9.58 -12.00 -15.37
N GLN A 132 -9.88 -13.17 -14.83
CA GLN A 132 -10.71 -14.18 -15.49
C GLN A 132 -12.14 -13.66 -15.70
N LEU A 133 -12.74 -13.03 -14.69
CA LEU A 133 -14.07 -12.44 -14.80
C LEU A 133 -14.10 -11.27 -15.81
N ALA A 134 -13.07 -10.44 -15.85
CA ALA A 134 -12.95 -9.37 -16.84
C ALA A 134 -12.84 -9.92 -18.27
N MET A 135 -12.10 -11.03 -18.44
CA MET A 135 -11.92 -11.67 -19.74
C MET A 135 -13.23 -12.32 -20.25
N LEU A 136 -14.00 -12.94 -19.37
CA LEU A 136 -15.33 -13.48 -19.69
C LEU A 136 -16.30 -12.35 -20.11
N ARG A 137 -16.28 -11.21 -19.42
CA ARG A 137 -17.07 -10.02 -19.80
C ARG A 137 -16.65 -9.45 -21.15
N ALA A 138 -15.35 -9.36 -21.41
CA ALA A 138 -14.81 -8.86 -22.68
C ALA A 138 -15.17 -9.77 -23.88
N LYS A 139 -15.47 -11.06 -23.61
CA LYS A 139 -15.92 -12.03 -24.59
C LYS A 139 -17.46 -12.18 -24.63
N ASN A 140 -18.20 -11.24 -24.05
CA ASN A 140 -19.66 -11.19 -23.99
C ASN A 140 -20.28 -12.51 -23.43
N TRP A 141 -19.66 -13.07 -22.38
CA TRP A 141 -20.24 -14.22 -21.70
C TRP A 141 -21.53 -13.84 -20.96
N GLU A 142 -22.66 -14.40 -21.38
CA GLU A 142 -24.01 -14.17 -20.80
C GLU A 142 -24.47 -15.30 -19.87
N GLY A 143 -23.63 -16.32 -19.63
CA GLY A 143 -23.95 -17.43 -18.73
C GLY A 143 -23.71 -17.12 -17.25
N ALA A 144 -23.95 -18.12 -16.39
CA ALA A 144 -23.71 -18.01 -14.96
C ALA A 144 -22.24 -17.64 -14.66
N VAL A 145 -22.02 -16.82 -13.62
CA VAL A 145 -20.68 -16.45 -13.17
C VAL A 145 -20.01 -17.71 -12.58
N PRO A 146 -18.82 -18.11 -13.06
CA PRO A 146 -18.12 -19.29 -12.53
C PRO A 146 -17.83 -19.15 -11.05
N GLU A 147 -17.93 -20.23 -10.29
CA GLU A 147 -17.66 -20.23 -8.85
C GLU A 147 -16.19 -20.50 -8.53
N THR A 148 -15.44 -21.11 -9.47
CA THR A 148 -14.04 -21.50 -9.25
C THR A 148 -13.12 -20.98 -10.36
N LYS A 149 -11.81 -20.82 -10.01
CA LYS A 149 -10.73 -20.49 -10.97
C LYS A 149 -10.69 -21.47 -12.13
N ARG A 150 -10.91 -22.75 -11.84
CA ARG A 150 -10.88 -23.84 -12.83
C ARG A 150 -12.02 -23.71 -13.83
N GLU A 151 -13.23 -23.46 -13.35
CA GLU A 151 -14.39 -23.19 -14.22
C GLU A 151 -14.18 -21.97 -15.08
N ALA A 152 -13.70 -20.86 -14.49
CA ALA A 152 -13.41 -19.64 -15.21
C ALA A 152 -12.38 -19.87 -16.34
N SER A 153 -11.31 -20.64 -16.08
CA SER A 153 -10.33 -21.00 -17.10
C SER A 153 -10.94 -21.84 -18.22
N GLN A 154 -11.73 -22.86 -17.89
CA GLN A 154 -12.38 -23.71 -18.88
C GLN A 154 -13.37 -22.94 -19.78
N LEU A 155 -14.08 -21.97 -19.20
CA LEU A 155 -14.98 -21.10 -19.97
C LEU A 155 -14.22 -20.20 -20.92
N ILE A 156 -13.13 -19.59 -20.45
CA ILE A 156 -12.25 -18.76 -21.28
C ILE A 156 -11.67 -19.57 -22.42
N ASP A 157 -11.15 -20.76 -22.17
CA ASP A 157 -10.60 -21.64 -23.19
C ASP A 157 -11.63 -22.02 -24.26
N ARG A 158 -12.87 -22.31 -23.84
CA ARG A 158 -13.98 -22.58 -24.80
C ARG A 158 -14.31 -21.38 -25.69
N LEU A 159 -14.33 -20.17 -25.08
CA LEU A 159 -14.58 -18.93 -25.83
C LEU A 159 -13.42 -18.48 -26.73
N MET A 160 -12.22 -18.98 -26.45
CA MET A 160 -11.03 -18.69 -27.28
C MET A 160 -10.87 -19.71 -28.41
N ASN A 161 -11.28 -20.99 -28.21
CA ASN A 161 -11.06 -22.09 -29.16
C ASN A 161 -12.37 -22.51 -29.90
N GLY A 162 -13.49 -21.86 -29.62
CA GLY A 162 -14.82 -22.22 -30.19
C GLY A 162 -15.39 -21.19 -31.16
N GLY A 163 -14.53 -20.32 -31.76
CA GLY A 163 -14.90 -19.36 -32.80
C GLY A 163 -14.42 -19.80 -34.16
#